data_2576b7d8d689111baf8cd5cf4d13c711
#
_entry.id   2576b7d8d689111baf8cd5cf4d13c711
#
_cell.length_a   1.000
_cell.length_b   1.000
_cell.length_c   1.000
_cell.angle_alpha   90.00
_cell.angle_beta   90.00
_cell.angle_gamma   90.00
#
_symmetry.space_group_name_H-M   'P 1'
#
loop_
_entity.id
_entity.type
_entity.pdbx_description
1 polymer ?
#
loop_
_entity_poly.entity_id
_entity_poly.type
_entity_poly.pdbx_seq_one_letter_code
_entity_poly.pdbx_strand_id
1 'polypeptide(L)'
;MLSTVKVVVASFALAGGTLANTCKCTPSDTCWPSLSEWESFNQTISGKLIRTVPLASVCYKSEPNYNEDSCNTVLSNWTTWALHSSDPASVPSSPSLKGCEPIYPNGTSINGDPDAGSKGCSLGALPPYVVNASDSGDIQRALAFAKDRNLRLAIKNTGHNGSGRNLGVGSLSIWTHNMKQTQFHKQFKSLSCPANSTWKGSQMAITIGAGVQDGELYDFAQKNNVVAVGGTNMDVGVVGWATGGGHGHLTGEYGMGADSILEASVVIPNGDLVTVNACQNEDIYWAIRGGGGGTFGVIINMTVKAYPVPDMILLGLNVSANNGTSTKSWWRFVAKLHTLLPALQDREIKGYYTIRGPPSSVTVGMAGSLFAWNMSNNTVAKAVTPIRELISNSSGVVSGSVQVVPIPSFYGLLTDIKIPDHAGGFGISAARLISRKVVTENEDLLAEVLEQVGPQALAPTDGSPNPSMSGTMTISQVPVDNALNPAWRDSVVHLITSQSWTDSTPNTTVSTLVNQMTYNKLNALRELNPETGTYLNEANAVEPGWQWSFFGPNYGRLRSIKEKYDPEGLLWCPQCVGSEEWVESEDGSLCRALKPF
;
A
#
# COMPACT_ATOMS: atom_id res chain seq x y z
N MET A 1 10.03 -66.73 21.20
CA MET A 1 11.32 -66.04 21.43
C MET A 1 11.10 -64.56 21.08
N LEU A 2 10.76 -63.77 22.10
CA LEU A 2 10.59 -62.32 21.95
C LEU A 2 11.98 -61.64 22.12
N SER A 3 12.42 -60.94 21.11
CA SER A 3 13.64 -60.15 21.15
C SER A 3 13.29 -58.69 21.52
N THR A 4 13.72 -58.28 22.68
CA THR A 4 13.55 -56.91 23.20
C THR A 4 14.58 -55.98 22.56
N VAL A 5 14.11 -55.01 21.74
CA VAL A 5 14.93 -53.90 21.23
C VAL A 5 15.02 -52.83 22.33
N LYS A 6 16.22 -52.64 22.87
CA LYS A 6 16.52 -51.51 23.75
C LYS A 6 16.73 -50.25 22.91
N VAL A 7 15.83 -49.26 23.05
CA VAL A 7 16.03 -47.91 22.53
C VAL A 7 16.95 -47.16 23.48
N VAL A 8 18.14 -46.84 23.02
CA VAL A 8 19.07 -45.94 23.73
C VAL A 8 18.69 -44.51 23.39
N VAL A 9 18.08 -43.80 24.33
CA VAL A 9 17.85 -42.36 24.24
C VAL A 9 19.17 -41.66 24.58
N ALA A 10 19.86 -41.16 23.54
CA ALA A 10 21.01 -40.29 23.72
C ALA A 10 20.49 -38.87 24.07
N SER A 11 20.68 -38.48 25.33
CA SER A 11 20.46 -37.12 25.79
C SER A 11 21.55 -36.21 25.20
N PHE A 12 21.26 -35.48 24.17
CA PHE A 12 22.09 -34.36 23.73
C PHE A 12 21.90 -33.21 24.72
N ALA A 13 22.90 -33.00 25.58
CA ALA A 13 23.04 -31.73 26.30
C ALA A 13 23.32 -30.64 25.27
N LEU A 14 22.30 -29.83 24.94
CA LEU A 14 22.46 -28.57 24.22
C LEU A 14 23.35 -27.67 25.10
N ALA A 15 24.60 -27.49 24.69
CA ALA A 15 25.45 -26.43 25.20
C ALA A 15 24.73 -25.09 24.97
N GLY A 16 24.36 -24.41 26.05
CA GLY A 16 23.80 -23.07 26.03
C GLY A 16 24.82 -22.08 25.47
N GLY A 17 24.93 -22.05 24.14
CA GLY A 17 25.56 -20.95 23.43
C GLY A 17 24.56 -19.80 23.44
N THR A 18 24.99 -18.64 23.86
CA THR A 18 24.26 -17.40 23.99
C THR A 18 23.47 -17.06 22.71
N LEU A 19 22.17 -17.39 22.69
CA LEU A 19 21.18 -16.93 21.70
C LEU A 19 20.90 -15.41 21.82
N ALA A 20 21.64 -14.69 22.67
CA ALA A 20 21.36 -13.31 23.07
C ALA A 20 21.50 -12.25 21.95
N ASN A 21 21.94 -12.60 20.72
CA ASN A 21 22.20 -11.64 19.65
C ASN A 21 21.44 -11.88 18.33
N THR A 22 20.44 -12.74 18.32
CA THR A 22 19.68 -13.05 17.09
C THR A 22 18.44 -12.19 16.91
N CYS A 23 17.94 -11.55 17.95
CA CYS A 23 16.73 -10.71 17.92
C CYS A 23 17.05 -9.23 18.07
N LYS A 24 16.18 -8.37 17.55
CA LYS A 24 16.22 -6.94 17.81
C LYS A 24 15.88 -6.66 19.27
N CYS A 25 16.51 -5.65 19.84
CA CYS A 25 16.31 -5.23 21.22
C CYS A 25 14.92 -4.60 21.40
N THR A 26 14.18 -5.02 22.42
CA THR A 26 12.84 -4.53 22.77
C THR A 26 12.85 -3.80 24.12
N PRO A 27 11.81 -3.01 24.46
CA PRO A 27 11.74 -2.30 25.75
C PRO A 27 11.84 -3.19 27.01
N SER A 28 11.59 -4.49 26.89
CA SER A 28 11.70 -5.45 27.99
C SER A 28 13.11 -6.03 28.16
N ASP A 29 14.00 -5.79 27.21
CA ASP A 29 15.34 -6.37 27.20
C ASP A 29 16.36 -5.48 27.92
N THR A 30 17.41 -6.10 28.47
CA THR A 30 18.52 -5.39 29.14
C THR A 30 19.36 -4.54 28.17
N CYS A 31 19.30 -4.82 26.88
CA CYS A 31 19.98 -4.04 25.83
C CYS A 31 19.20 -2.77 25.44
N TRP A 32 17.95 -2.59 25.91
CA TRP A 32 17.19 -1.40 25.62
C TRP A 32 17.87 -0.13 26.14
N PRO A 33 18.01 0.93 25.32
CA PRO A 33 18.69 2.13 25.77
C PRO A 33 18.06 2.72 27.03
N SER A 34 18.91 3.13 27.98
CA SER A 34 18.50 3.84 29.18
C SER A 34 17.91 5.22 28.84
N LEU A 35 17.17 5.81 29.77
CA LEU A 35 16.63 7.17 29.58
C LEU A 35 17.75 8.19 29.28
N SER A 36 18.91 8.07 29.93
CA SER A 36 20.05 8.96 29.66
C SER A 36 20.64 8.78 28.26
N GLU A 37 20.61 7.58 27.69
CA GLU A 37 21.03 7.34 26.31
C GLU A 37 20.03 7.91 25.31
N TRP A 38 18.72 7.77 25.57
CA TRP A 38 17.69 8.43 24.77
C TRP A 38 17.79 9.97 24.83
N GLU A 39 18.08 10.56 26.00
CA GLU A 39 18.30 12.00 26.15
C GLU A 39 19.57 12.45 25.40
N SER A 40 20.65 11.70 25.51
CA SER A 40 21.89 11.98 24.75
C SER A 40 21.65 11.91 23.25
N PHE A 41 20.93 10.89 22.77
CA PHE A 41 20.53 10.80 21.37
C PHE A 41 19.66 11.99 20.94
N ASN A 42 18.67 12.37 21.76
CA ASN A 42 17.81 13.53 21.50
C ASN A 42 18.60 14.84 21.32
N GLN A 43 19.65 15.02 22.12
CA GLN A 43 20.56 16.18 21.95
C GLN A 43 21.25 16.17 20.60
N THR A 44 21.69 15.01 20.09
CA THR A 44 22.36 14.91 18.78
C THR A 44 21.46 15.29 17.62
N ILE A 45 20.13 15.12 17.76
CA ILE A 45 19.11 15.49 16.76
C ILE A 45 18.36 16.78 17.12
N SER A 46 18.99 17.64 17.96
CA SER A 46 18.46 18.96 18.31
C SER A 46 17.06 18.96 18.93
N GLY A 47 16.77 17.96 19.77
CA GLY A 47 15.49 17.86 20.50
C GLY A 47 14.32 17.29 19.66
N LYS A 48 14.58 16.63 18.52
CA LYS A 48 13.53 16.14 17.62
C LYS A 48 13.08 14.70 17.93
N LEU A 49 13.48 14.12 19.07
CA LEU A 49 12.99 12.82 19.52
C LEU A 49 11.67 12.98 20.24
N ILE A 50 10.66 12.28 19.77
CA ILE A 50 9.31 12.25 20.36
C ILE A 50 9.13 10.92 21.06
N ARG A 51 8.75 10.93 22.33
CA ARG A 51 8.25 9.75 23.03
C ARG A 51 6.78 9.57 22.70
N THR A 52 6.42 8.39 22.22
CA THR A 52 5.05 8.11 21.78
C THR A 52 4.08 8.03 22.95
N VAL A 53 2.98 8.73 22.81
CA VAL A 53 1.77 8.60 23.62
C VAL A 53 0.64 8.28 22.65
N PRO A 54 -0.05 7.12 22.76
CA PRO A 54 -1.12 6.77 21.84
C PRO A 54 -2.21 7.86 21.83
N LEU A 55 -2.66 8.30 20.64
CA LEU A 55 -3.74 9.31 20.54
C LEU A 55 -5.00 8.87 21.29
N ALA A 56 -5.32 7.58 21.24
CA ALA A 56 -6.48 7.00 21.90
C ALA A 56 -6.42 7.06 23.44
N SER A 57 -5.23 7.22 24.03
CA SER A 57 -5.04 7.20 25.49
C SER A 57 -5.86 8.28 26.23
N VAL A 58 -6.14 9.40 25.56
CA VAL A 58 -7.00 10.46 26.12
C VAL A 58 -8.42 10.01 26.43
N CYS A 59 -8.86 8.86 25.89
CA CYS A 59 -10.18 8.27 26.13
C CYS A 59 -10.23 7.33 27.34
N TYR A 60 -9.07 6.93 27.89
CA TYR A 60 -8.99 5.96 28.98
C TYR A 60 -8.80 6.65 30.32
N LYS A 61 -9.77 6.47 31.24
CA LYS A 61 -9.71 7.09 32.59
C LYS A 61 -8.52 6.62 33.44
N SER A 62 -7.92 5.50 33.09
CA SER A 62 -6.70 4.98 33.72
C SER A 62 -5.42 5.70 33.30
N GLU A 63 -5.47 6.44 32.18
CA GLU A 63 -4.29 7.10 31.62
C GLU A 63 -4.09 8.50 32.22
N PRO A 64 -2.83 8.91 32.46
CA PRO A 64 -2.52 10.22 33.07
C PRO A 64 -3.00 11.42 32.25
N ASN A 65 -3.15 11.25 30.94
CA ASN A 65 -3.57 12.27 29.98
C ASN A 65 -5.05 12.16 29.61
N TYR A 66 -5.88 11.42 30.38
CA TYR A 66 -7.32 11.36 30.17
C TYR A 66 -7.92 12.75 30.07
N ASN A 67 -8.68 13.00 29.00
CA ASN A 67 -9.40 14.25 28.80
C ASN A 67 -10.61 14.01 27.90
N GLU A 68 -11.80 14.32 28.40
CA GLU A 68 -13.06 14.04 27.71
C GLU A 68 -13.22 14.82 26.39
N ASP A 69 -12.83 16.11 26.36
CA ASP A 69 -12.93 16.94 25.15
C ASP A 69 -11.96 16.48 24.08
N SER A 70 -10.74 16.13 24.49
CA SER A 70 -9.74 15.54 23.57
C SER A 70 -10.19 14.18 23.05
N CYS A 71 -10.82 13.35 23.91
CA CYS A 71 -11.38 12.06 23.49
C CYS A 71 -12.49 12.24 22.45
N ASN A 72 -13.42 13.17 22.66
CA ASN A 72 -14.48 13.48 21.70
C ASN A 72 -13.90 13.93 20.35
N THR A 73 -12.82 14.73 20.38
CA THR A 73 -12.09 15.14 19.18
C THR A 73 -11.44 13.95 18.47
N VAL A 74 -10.80 13.05 19.21
CA VAL A 74 -10.19 11.84 18.66
C VAL A 74 -11.25 10.92 18.08
N LEU A 75 -12.34 10.64 18.79
CA LEU A 75 -13.45 9.80 18.31
C LEU A 75 -14.05 10.33 17.00
N SER A 76 -14.28 11.66 16.91
CA SER A 76 -14.90 12.28 15.72
C SER A 76 -13.99 12.27 14.48
N ASN A 77 -12.66 12.19 14.67
CA ASN A 77 -11.68 12.25 13.60
C ASN A 77 -10.94 10.91 13.36
N TRP A 78 -11.19 9.88 14.17
CA TRP A 78 -10.43 8.62 14.13
C TRP A 78 -10.44 7.94 12.77
N THR A 79 -11.50 8.10 12.01
CA THR A 79 -11.62 7.54 10.66
C THR A 79 -11.18 8.52 9.57
N THR A 80 -10.45 9.58 9.90
CA THR A 80 -9.88 10.50 8.90
C THR A 80 -8.36 10.28 8.76
N TRP A 81 -7.87 10.28 7.52
CA TRP A 81 -6.43 10.12 7.27
C TRP A 81 -5.61 11.26 7.86
N ALA A 82 -6.12 12.49 7.81
CA ALA A 82 -5.42 13.68 8.29
C ALA A 82 -5.04 13.60 9.77
N LEU A 83 -5.86 12.97 10.62
CA LEU A 83 -5.53 12.75 12.04
C LEU A 83 -4.27 11.89 12.18
N HIS A 84 -4.19 10.79 11.43
CA HIS A 84 -3.11 9.82 11.55
C HIS A 84 -1.83 10.26 10.82
N SER A 85 -1.95 10.95 9.70
CA SER A 85 -0.79 11.44 8.95
C SER A 85 -0.07 12.57 9.68
N SER A 86 -0.80 13.43 10.39
CA SER A 86 -0.25 14.53 11.17
C SER A 86 0.32 14.14 12.54
N ASP A 87 0.07 12.92 13.01
CA ASP A 87 0.67 12.38 14.24
C ASP A 87 1.91 11.54 13.93
N PRO A 88 3.00 11.67 14.73
CA PRO A 88 4.26 10.98 14.44
C PRO A 88 4.19 9.45 14.51
N ALA A 89 3.33 8.89 15.33
CA ALA A 89 3.26 7.45 15.58
C ALA A 89 1.92 6.82 15.14
N SER A 90 0.83 7.60 15.14
CA SER A 90 -0.50 7.08 14.89
C SER A 90 -0.66 6.52 13.48
N VAL A 91 -1.41 5.43 13.39
CA VAL A 91 -1.93 4.85 12.14
C VAL A 91 -3.40 4.51 12.34
N PRO A 92 -4.20 4.45 11.27
CA PRO A 92 -5.59 4.02 11.38
C PRO A 92 -5.73 2.62 11.96
N SER A 93 -6.91 2.33 12.50
CA SER A 93 -7.27 0.98 12.95
C SER A 93 -6.94 -0.06 11.89
N SER A 94 -6.23 -1.08 12.29
CA SER A 94 -5.84 -2.18 11.42
C SER A 94 -5.42 -3.40 12.26
N PRO A 95 -5.42 -4.62 11.70
CA PRO A 95 -4.91 -5.80 12.39
C PRO A 95 -3.43 -5.67 12.82
N SER A 96 -2.66 -4.82 12.12
CA SER A 96 -1.23 -4.60 12.40
C SER A 96 -0.98 -3.68 13.59
N LEU A 97 -1.96 -2.87 14.02
CA LEU A 97 -1.79 -1.88 15.09
C LEU A 97 -1.55 -2.55 16.44
N LYS A 98 -2.37 -3.56 16.81
CA LYS A 98 -2.31 -4.30 18.09
C LYS A 98 -2.29 -3.40 19.34
N GLY A 99 -2.61 -2.12 19.20
CA GLY A 99 -2.62 -1.09 20.26
C GLY A 99 -4.03 -0.69 20.66
N CYS A 100 -4.14 0.27 21.59
CA CYS A 100 -5.44 0.77 21.98
C CYS A 100 -6.09 1.64 20.89
N GLU A 101 -7.42 1.52 20.78
CA GLU A 101 -8.29 2.37 19.97
C GLU A 101 -9.11 3.30 20.88
N PRO A 102 -9.63 4.42 20.38
CA PRO A 102 -10.49 5.28 21.20
C PRO A 102 -11.77 4.56 21.59
N ILE A 103 -12.21 4.81 22.81
CA ILE A 103 -13.41 4.20 23.39
C ILE A 103 -14.50 5.24 23.67
N TYR A 104 -15.75 4.82 23.49
CA TYR A 104 -16.91 5.58 23.93
C TYR A 104 -17.02 5.59 25.48
N PRO A 105 -17.84 6.47 26.07
CA PRO A 105 -18.01 6.54 27.55
C PRO A 105 -18.45 5.23 28.21
N ASN A 106 -19.07 4.32 27.45
CA ASN A 106 -19.47 2.98 27.91
C ASN A 106 -18.34 1.94 27.87
N GLY A 107 -17.13 2.33 27.42
CA GLY A 107 -15.96 1.45 27.32
C GLY A 107 -15.84 0.65 26.03
N THR A 108 -16.80 0.78 25.09
CA THR A 108 -16.73 0.10 23.79
C THR A 108 -15.77 0.85 22.85
N SER A 109 -14.91 0.12 22.10
CA SER A 109 -14.05 0.73 21.09
C SER A 109 -14.86 1.32 19.93
N ILE A 110 -14.27 2.28 19.20
CA ILE A 110 -14.88 2.85 17.99
C ILE A 110 -15.21 1.80 16.93
N ASN A 111 -14.49 0.68 16.91
CA ASN A 111 -14.69 -0.45 15.97
C ASN A 111 -15.52 -1.60 16.57
N GLY A 112 -16.07 -1.42 17.78
CA GLY A 112 -17.10 -2.29 18.32
C GLY A 112 -16.66 -3.33 19.36
N ASP A 113 -15.40 -3.31 19.87
CA ASP A 113 -14.99 -4.17 20.99
C ASP A 113 -15.60 -3.65 22.30
N PRO A 114 -16.56 -4.38 22.94
CA PRO A 114 -17.20 -3.93 24.16
C PRO A 114 -16.27 -3.96 25.39
N ASP A 115 -15.17 -4.71 25.32
CA ASP A 115 -14.22 -4.92 26.41
C ASP A 115 -12.98 -4.01 26.31
N ALA A 116 -12.88 -3.17 25.30
CA ALA A 116 -11.70 -2.34 25.04
C ALA A 116 -11.32 -1.47 26.27
N GLY A 117 -12.32 -0.85 26.93
CA GLY A 117 -12.09 -0.04 28.12
C GLY A 117 -11.49 -0.83 29.29
N SER A 118 -11.85 -2.09 29.45
CA SER A 118 -11.33 -2.95 30.52
C SER A 118 -9.93 -3.50 30.22
N LYS A 119 -9.56 -3.62 28.94
CA LYS A 119 -8.21 -4.03 28.49
C LYS A 119 -7.17 -2.93 28.73
N GLY A 120 -7.61 -1.67 28.87
CA GLY A 120 -6.71 -0.52 29.02
C GLY A 120 -6.06 -0.09 27.71
N CYS A 121 -5.16 0.92 27.79
CA CYS A 121 -4.47 1.44 26.62
C CYS A 121 -3.01 0.98 26.58
N SER A 122 -2.58 0.44 25.44
CA SER A 122 -1.21 0.00 25.20
C SER A 122 -0.67 0.58 23.89
N LEU A 123 0.65 0.62 23.75
CA LEU A 123 1.31 1.02 22.50
C LEU A 123 1.05 0.03 21.35
N GLY A 124 0.87 -1.26 21.66
CA GLY A 124 0.81 -2.29 20.63
C GLY A 124 2.06 -2.27 19.73
N ALA A 125 1.84 -2.12 18.42
CA ALA A 125 2.91 -2.03 17.43
C ALA A 125 3.39 -0.60 17.16
N LEU A 126 2.86 0.41 17.84
CA LEU A 126 3.36 1.79 17.73
C LEU A 126 4.81 1.88 18.22
N PRO A 127 5.67 2.65 17.53
CA PRO A 127 7.06 2.84 17.95
C PRO A 127 7.14 3.58 19.29
N PRO A 128 7.88 3.11 20.30
CA PRO A 128 8.09 3.84 21.56
C PRO A 128 8.70 5.23 21.39
N TYR A 129 9.54 5.40 20.37
CA TYR A 129 10.21 6.65 20.06
C TYR A 129 10.18 6.95 18.56
N VAL A 130 10.01 8.23 18.22
CA VAL A 130 9.94 8.72 16.85
C VAL A 130 10.91 9.89 16.66
N VAL A 131 11.75 9.83 15.63
CA VAL A 131 12.57 10.95 15.17
C VAL A 131 11.75 11.78 14.18
N ASN A 132 11.40 13.01 14.54
CA ASN A 132 10.78 13.99 13.62
C ASN A 132 11.88 14.54 12.68
N ALA A 133 12.17 13.78 11.63
CA ALA A 133 13.27 14.09 10.73
C ALA A 133 12.94 15.31 9.86
N SER A 134 13.84 16.26 9.80
CA SER A 134 13.74 17.46 8.96
C SER A 134 14.85 17.58 7.91
N ASP A 135 15.92 16.81 8.07
CA ASP A 135 17.06 16.79 7.15
C ASP A 135 17.76 15.41 7.13
N SER A 136 18.75 15.25 6.25
CA SER A 136 19.52 14.01 6.14
C SER A 136 20.31 13.68 7.40
N GLY A 137 20.80 14.69 8.12
CA GLY A 137 21.58 14.50 9.34
C GLY A 137 20.77 13.84 10.47
N ASP A 138 19.49 14.17 10.60
CA ASP A 138 18.61 13.51 11.57
C ASP A 138 18.46 12.02 11.26
N ILE A 139 18.30 11.70 9.98
CA ILE A 139 18.15 10.31 9.50
C ILE A 139 19.46 9.54 9.68
N GLN A 140 20.60 10.13 9.32
CA GLN A 140 21.93 9.51 9.50
C GLN A 140 22.18 9.14 10.96
N ARG A 141 21.87 10.05 11.89
CA ARG A 141 22.00 9.80 13.34
C ARG A 141 21.02 8.75 13.85
N ALA A 142 19.78 8.74 13.33
CA ALA A 142 18.79 7.72 13.68
C ALA A 142 19.21 6.32 13.21
N LEU A 143 19.72 6.18 11.98
CA LEU A 143 20.24 4.92 11.46
C LEU A 143 21.42 4.42 12.29
N ALA A 144 22.39 5.30 12.59
CA ALA A 144 23.55 4.96 13.41
C ALA A 144 23.13 4.51 14.82
N PHE A 145 22.25 5.25 15.49
CA PHE A 145 21.77 4.91 16.83
C PHE A 145 21.02 3.56 16.84
N ALA A 146 20.14 3.34 15.86
CA ALA A 146 19.41 2.08 15.77
C ALA A 146 20.33 0.88 15.49
N LYS A 147 21.36 1.06 14.66
CA LYS A 147 22.37 0.05 14.39
C LYS A 147 23.19 -0.27 15.65
N ASP A 148 23.72 0.75 16.32
CA ASP A 148 24.58 0.61 17.50
C ASP A 148 23.85 -0.04 18.69
N ARG A 149 22.54 0.15 18.79
CA ARG A 149 21.68 -0.39 19.84
C ARG A 149 20.86 -1.61 19.40
N ASN A 150 21.11 -2.12 18.21
CA ASN A 150 20.38 -3.24 17.62
C ASN A 150 18.84 -3.07 17.67
N LEU A 151 18.34 -1.84 17.44
CA LEU A 151 16.92 -1.56 17.47
C LEU A 151 16.26 -1.95 16.13
N ARG A 152 14.98 -2.27 16.18
CA ARG A 152 14.11 -2.31 14.99
C ARG A 152 13.88 -0.89 14.51
N LEU A 153 13.91 -0.66 13.20
CA LEU A 153 13.53 0.61 12.58
C LEU A 153 12.18 0.50 11.89
N ALA A 154 11.42 1.58 11.95
CA ALA A 154 10.24 1.81 11.11
C ALA A 154 10.40 3.15 10.38
N ILE A 155 9.85 3.28 9.18
CA ILE A 155 9.85 4.53 8.42
C ILE A 155 8.41 4.92 8.14
N LYS A 156 8.00 6.10 8.56
CA LYS A 156 6.66 6.62 8.37
C LYS A 156 6.69 7.97 7.66
N ASN A 157 5.85 8.14 6.63
CA ASN A 157 5.42 9.45 6.16
C ASN A 157 4.01 9.71 6.71
N THR A 158 2.95 9.22 6.07
CA THR A 158 1.55 9.42 6.46
C THR A 158 0.95 8.23 7.22
N GLY A 159 1.46 7.03 7.04
CA GLY A 159 0.93 5.83 7.70
C GLY A 159 -0.05 5.00 6.87
N HIS A 160 -0.25 5.33 5.60
CA HIS A 160 -1.11 4.63 4.64
C HIS A 160 -0.65 3.20 4.28
N ASN A 161 -0.28 2.39 5.25
CA ASN A 161 0.15 1.03 4.96
C ASN A 161 -0.57 0.00 5.82
N GLY A 162 -1.55 -0.70 5.23
CA GLY A 162 -2.34 -1.73 5.91
C GLY A 162 -1.56 -3.00 6.28
N SER A 163 -0.38 -3.23 5.68
CA SER A 163 0.48 -4.39 5.98
C SER A 163 1.46 -4.14 7.13
N GLY A 164 1.37 -3.01 7.84
CA GLY A 164 2.20 -2.71 9.02
C GLY A 164 3.67 -2.37 8.74
N ARG A 165 4.03 -1.99 7.49
CA ARG A 165 5.42 -1.68 7.13
C ARG A 165 5.99 -0.45 7.83
N ASN A 166 5.14 0.42 8.35
CA ASN A 166 5.47 1.64 9.09
C ASN A 166 5.33 1.51 10.60
N LEU A 167 5.19 0.29 11.11
CA LEU A 167 5.01 -0.05 12.52
C LEU A 167 6.05 -1.09 12.98
N GLY A 168 6.13 -1.31 14.28
CA GLY A 168 6.88 -2.40 14.86
C GLY A 168 7.03 -2.29 16.36
N VAL A 169 6.71 -3.36 17.07
CA VAL A 169 6.92 -3.45 18.51
C VAL A 169 8.37 -3.11 18.83
N GLY A 170 8.60 -2.20 19.77
CA GLY A 170 9.94 -1.80 20.19
C GLY A 170 10.78 -1.08 19.11
N SER A 171 10.17 -0.55 18.05
CA SER A 171 10.92 0.14 17.00
C SER A 171 11.26 1.59 17.37
N LEU A 172 12.34 2.10 16.77
CA LEU A 172 12.57 3.54 16.58
C LEU A 172 12.00 3.91 15.22
N SER A 173 11.09 4.89 15.16
CA SER A 173 10.54 5.34 13.89
C SER A 173 11.27 6.59 13.37
N ILE A 174 11.47 6.65 12.06
CA ILE A 174 11.89 7.86 11.33
C ILE A 174 10.65 8.42 10.63
N TRP A 175 10.18 9.58 11.09
CA TRP A 175 9.02 10.26 10.54
C TRP A 175 9.44 11.36 9.58
N THR A 176 9.17 11.16 8.29
CA THR A 176 9.60 12.05 7.21
C THR A 176 8.52 13.06 6.81
N HIS A 177 7.34 13.01 7.42
CA HIS A 177 6.14 13.78 7.05
C HIS A 177 6.39 15.29 6.92
N ASN A 178 7.28 15.85 7.74
CA ASN A 178 7.55 17.29 7.76
C ASN A 178 8.58 17.77 6.72
N MET A 179 9.08 16.87 5.87
CA MET A 179 9.91 17.22 4.72
C MET A 179 9.03 17.64 3.53
N LYS A 180 8.54 18.89 3.52
CA LYS A 180 7.51 19.41 2.61
C LYS A 180 8.04 20.28 1.47
N GLN A 181 9.33 20.29 1.20
CA GLN A 181 9.93 21.13 0.15
C GLN A 181 9.38 20.75 -1.22
N THR A 182 9.09 21.74 -2.06
CA THR A 182 8.66 21.55 -3.44
C THR A 182 9.39 22.54 -4.35
N GLN A 183 9.82 22.09 -5.53
CA GLN A 183 10.49 22.94 -6.53
C GLN A 183 10.07 22.51 -7.94
N PHE A 184 9.60 23.45 -8.75
CA PHE A 184 9.29 23.20 -10.16
C PHE A 184 10.48 23.52 -11.06
N HIS A 185 10.74 22.64 -12.02
CA HIS A 185 11.80 22.76 -13.02
C HIS A 185 11.15 22.75 -14.41
N LYS A 186 11.23 23.89 -15.14
CA LYS A 186 10.81 23.93 -16.56
C LYS A 186 11.66 23.01 -17.44
N GLN A 187 12.93 22.86 -17.09
CA GLN A 187 13.93 22.06 -17.80
C GLN A 187 14.84 21.39 -16.77
N PHE A 188 14.40 20.27 -16.22
CA PHE A 188 15.22 19.48 -15.31
C PHE A 188 16.31 18.76 -16.07
N LYS A 189 17.53 18.87 -15.56
CA LYS A 189 18.69 18.05 -15.95
C LYS A 189 19.39 17.60 -14.69
N SER A 190 19.65 16.32 -14.56
CA SER A 190 20.51 15.84 -13.49
C SER A 190 21.94 16.35 -13.71
N LEU A 191 22.50 16.99 -12.69
CA LEU A 191 23.87 17.54 -12.73
C LEU A 191 24.94 16.44 -12.75
N SER A 192 24.60 15.23 -12.29
CA SER A 192 25.51 14.07 -12.24
C SER A 192 25.60 13.31 -13.55
N CYS A 193 24.74 13.60 -14.54
CA CYS A 193 24.80 12.95 -15.84
C CYS A 193 25.84 13.65 -16.76
N PRO A 194 26.80 12.90 -17.32
CA PRO A 194 27.72 13.44 -18.32
C PRO A 194 26.99 14.04 -19.52
N ALA A 195 27.53 15.06 -20.14
CA ALA A 195 26.92 15.74 -21.29
C ALA A 195 26.67 14.80 -22.50
N ASN A 196 27.42 13.70 -22.60
CA ASN A 196 27.29 12.68 -23.63
C ASN A 196 26.46 11.46 -23.20
N SER A 197 25.82 11.51 -22.02
CA SER A 197 24.97 10.40 -21.57
C SER A 197 23.79 10.17 -22.52
N THR A 198 23.30 8.95 -22.58
CA THR A 198 22.07 8.59 -23.33
C THR A 198 20.82 9.28 -22.77
N TRP A 199 20.91 9.78 -21.55
CA TRP A 199 19.87 10.60 -20.94
C TRP A 199 19.89 12.03 -21.53
N LYS A 200 19.25 12.19 -22.68
CA LYS A 200 19.20 13.45 -23.43
C LYS A 200 18.05 14.37 -23.04
N GLY A 201 17.41 14.15 -21.89
CA GLY A 201 16.17 14.80 -21.54
C GLY A 201 16.34 16.07 -20.69
N SER A 202 16.04 17.23 -21.27
CA SER A 202 15.51 18.36 -20.52
C SER A 202 14.00 18.22 -20.55
N GLN A 203 13.36 18.02 -19.38
CA GLN A 203 11.90 17.89 -19.28
C GLN A 203 11.37 18.64 -18.06
N MET A 204 10.09 18.97 -18.07
CA MET A 204 9.45 19.51 -16.88
C MET A 204 9.48 18.46 -15.77
N ALA A 205 9.77 18.91 -14.56
CA ALA A 205 9.82 18.06 -13.37
C ALA A 205 9.45 18.85 -12.11
N ILE A 206 9.10 18.11 -11.06
CA ILE A 206 8.89 18.65 -9.71
C ILE A 206 9.77 17.86 -8.76
N THR A 207 10.62 18.55 -8.01
CA THR A 207 11.32 17.98 -6.85
C THR A 207 10.43 18.16 -5.63
N ILE A 208 10.21 17.07 -4.90
CA ILE A 208 9.41 17.00 -3.68
C ILE A 208 10.23 16.45 -2.52
N GLY A 209 10.02 16.98 -1.32
CA GLY A 209 10.52 16.39 -0.09
C GLY A 209 9.78 15.08 0.25
N ALA A 210 10.41 14.24 1.05
CA ALA A 210 9.89 12.91 1.38
C ALA A 210 8.54 12.89 2.11
N GLY A 211 8.16 14.01 2.73
CA GLY A 211 6.90 14.19 3.45
C GLY A 211 5.72 14.64 2.58
N VAL A 212 5.95 15.00 1.32
CA VAL A 212 4.88 15.52 0.44
C VAL A 212 3.82 14.46 0.18
N GLN A 213 2.56 14.88 0.26
CA GLN A 213 1.36 14.08 0.00
C GLN A 213 0.82 14.36 -1.42
N ASP A 214 -0.02 13.46 -1.95
CA ASP A 214 -0.57 13.61 -3.31
C ASP A 214 -1.37 14.92 -3.48
N GLY A 215 -2.16 15.30 -2.49
CA GLY A 215 -2.88 16.58 -2.51
C GLY A 215 -1.95 17.78 -2.59
N GLU A 216 -0.88 17.78 -1.80
CA GLU A 216 0.13 18.85 -1.81
C GLU A 216 0.90 18.91 -3.15
N LEU A 217 1.20 17.73 -3.74
CA LEU A 217 1.81 17.65 -5.07
C LEU A 217 0.88 18.23 -6.14
N TYR A 218 -0.40 17.89 -6.11
CA TYR A 218 -1.39 18.39 -7.07
C TYR A 218 -1.60 19.90 -6.92
N ASP A 219 -1.71 20.42 -5.71
CA ASP A 219 -1.82 21.85 -5.45
C ASP A 219 -0.61 22.63 -5.97
N PHE A 220 0.59 22.08 -5.75
CA PHE A 220 1.82 22.69 -6.24
C PHE A 220 1.92 22.63 -7.77
N ALA A 221 1.57 21.52 -8.38
CA ALA A 221 1.56 21.35 -9.84
C ALA A 221 0.53 22.28 -10.48
N GLN A 222 -0.67 22.45 -9.93
CA GLN A 222 -1.69 23.37 -10.39
C GLN A 222 -1.21 24.81 -10.40
N LYS A 223 -0.54 25.26 -9.34
CA LYS A 223 0.05 26.62 -9.25
C LYS A 223 1.08 26.89 -10.34
N ASN A 224 1.70 25.84 -10.87
CA ASN A 224 2.71 25.91 -11.95
C ASN A 224 2.11 25.59 -13.34
N ASN A 225 0.79 25.40 -13.44
CA ASN A 225 0.07 25.05 -14.68
C ASN A 225 0.61 23.78 -15.36
N VAL A 226 0.93 22.77 -14.57
CA VAL A 226 1.40 21.45 -15.01
C VAL A 226 0.65 20.36 -14.23
N VAL A 227 0.78 19.10 -14.66
CA VAL A 227 0.37 17.92 -13.88
C VAL A 227 1.58 17.06 -13.56
N ALA A 228 1.51 16.34 -12.46
CA ALA A 228 2.41 15.25 -12.12
C ALA A 228 1.60 13.99 -11.81
N VAL A 229 2.22 12.84 -12.02
CA VAL A 229 1.58 11.56 -11.69
C VAL A 229 1.58 11.37 -10.18
N GLY A 230 0.43 11.10 -9.59
CA GLY A 230 0.20 10.84 -8.16
C GLY A 230 -0.94 9.85 -7.97
N GLY A 231 -1.25 9.51 -6.73
CA GLY A 231 -2.34 8.61 -6.35
C GLY A 231 -3.72 9.24 -6.45
N THR A 232 -4.72 8.51 -5.98
CA THR A 232 -6.12 8.97 -5.99
C THR A 232 -6.56 9.55 -4.65
N ASN A 233 -5.89 9.22 -3.55
CA ASN A 233 -6.20 9.75 -2.23
C ASN A 233 -5.21 10.88 -1.87
N MET A 234 -5.73 12.05 -1.55
CA MET A 234 -4.96 13.28 -1.33
C MET A 234 -3.99 13.21 -0.15
N ASP A 235 -4.24 12.34 0.82
CA ASP A 235 -3.41 12.19 2.03
C ASP A 235 -2.24 11.20 1.85
N VAL A 236 -2.22 10.39 0.79
CA VAL A 236 -1.15 9.41 0.54
C VAL A 236 0.19 10.11 0.31
N GLY A 237 1.25 9.60 0.96
CA GLY A 237 2.62 10.10 0.76
C GLY A 237 3.20 9.65 -0.58
N VAL A 238 3.57 10.61 -1.44
CA VAL A 238 4.02 10.36 -2.82
C VAL A 238 5.19 9.39 -2.89
N VAL A 239 6.16 9.49 -1.97
CA VAL A 239 7.37 8.66 -2.01
C VAL A 239 7.05 7.18 -1.81
N GLY A 240 6.26 6.83 -0.77
CA GLY A 240 5.87 5.43 -0.51
C GLY A 240 5.02 4.84 -1.64
N TRP A 241 4.13 5.66 -2.20
CA TRP A 241 3.30 5.31 -3.34
C TRP A 241 4.13 5.05 -4.61
N ALA A 242 4.99 5.97 -5.02
CA ALA A 242 5.78 5.87 -6.23
C ALA A 242 6.81 4.74 -6.18
N THR A 243 7.50 4.57 -5.04
CA THR A 243 8.53 3.54 -4.89
C THR A 243 7.97 2.12 -4.82
N GLY A 244 6.68 1.97 -4.51
CA GLY A 244 5.97 0.71 -4.59
C GLY A 244 5.43 0.35 -5.98
N GLY A 245 5.50 1.28 -6.92
CA GLY A 245 4.89 1.14 -8.25
C GLY A 245 3.95 2.29 -8.57
N GLY A 246 2.94 2.50 -7.75
CA GLY A 246 2.02 3.63 -7.77
C GLY A 246 1.09 3.68 -8.98
N HIS A 247 -0.23 3.63 -8.75
CA HIS A 247 -1.25 3.91 -9.76
C HIS A 247 -2.10 5.12 -9.37
N GLY A 248 -2.67 5.81 -10.33
CA GLY A 248 -3.48 7.01 -10.14
C GLY A 248 -4.20 7.41 -11.42
N HIS A 249 -4.91 8.52 -11.40
CA HIS A 249 -5.73 8.97 -12.54
C HIS A 249 -4.91 9.09 -13.84
N LEU A 250 -3.66 9.56 -13.74
CA LEU A 250 -2.78 9.89 -14.85
C LEU A 250 -1.81 8.77 -15.24
N THR A 251 -1.74 7.66 -14.47
CA THR A 251 -0.72 6.62 -14.69
C THR A 251 -0.91 5.85 -16.00
N GLY A 252 -2.13 5.71 -16.45
CA GLY A 252 -2.43 5.13 -17.75
C GLY A 252 -1.85 5.92 -18.92
N GLU A 253 -1.78 7.24 -18.81
CA GLU A 253 -1.31 8.16 -19.84
C GLU A 253 0.21 8.39 -19.75
N TYR A 254 0.73 8.65 -18.53
CA TYR A 254 2.10 9.15 -18.35
C TYR A 254 3.06 8.14 -17.72
N GLY A 255 2.62 6.93 -17.43
CA GLY A 255 3.43 5.91 -16.76
C GLY A 255 3.06 5.73 -15.27
N MET A 256 3.45 4.59 -14.72
CA MET A 256 3.26 4.29 -13.29
C MET A 256 4.07 5.27 -12.42
N GLY A 257 3.75 5.37 -11.13
CA GLY A 257 4.50 6.21 -10.21
C GLY A 257 6.00 5.94 -10.24
N ALA A 258 6.40 4.67 -10.27
CA ALA A 258 7.79 4.25 -10.40
C ALA A 258 8.46 4.70 -11.72
N ASP A 259 7.68 4.89 -12.80
CA ASP A 259 8.18 5.33 -14.10
C ASP A 259 8.43 6.84 -14.13
N SER A 260 7.82 7.58 -13.20
CA SER A 260 7.91 9.03 -13.14
C SER A 260 9.16 9.54 -12.41
N ILE A 261 9.84 8.68 -11.63
CA ILE A 261 11.02 9.05 -10.83
C ILE A 261 12.22 9.30 -11.75
N LEU A 262 12.81 10.49 -11.65
CA LEU A 262 14.00 10.91 -12.39
C LEU A 262 15.27 10.84 -11.56
N GLU A 263 15.17 11.25 -10.30
CA GLU A 263 16.29 11.36 -9.38
C GLU A 263 15.78 11.32 -7.94
N ALA A 264 16.57 10.84 -7.00
CA ALA A 264 16.29 10.96 -5.58
C ALA A 264 17.59 11.17 -4.78
N SER A 265 17.45 11.81 -3.61
CA SER A 265 18.49 11.83 -2.57
C SER A 265 18.10 10.81 -1.49
N VAL A 266 19.00 9.91 -1.18
CA VAL A 266 18.74 8.75 -0.31
C VAL A 266 19.82 8.64 0.76
N VAL A 267 19.44 8.48 2.03
CA VAL A 267 20.35 8.01 3.07
C VAL A 267 20.31 6.50 3.11
N ILE A 268 21.41 5.86 2.74
CA ILE A 268 21.53 4.39 2.71
C ILE A 268 21.90 3.84 4.10
N PRO A 269 21.76 2.53 4.37
CA PRO A 269 21.91 1.94 5.70
C PRO A 269 23.24 2.18 6.43
N ASN A 270 24.33 2.43 5.67
CA ASN A 270 25.62 2.78 6.25
C ASN A 270 25.73 4.25 6.70
N GLY A 271 24.69 5.06 6.47
CA GLY A 271 24.62 6.47 6.84
C GLY A 271 25.03 7.44 5.71
N ASP A 272 25.50 6.98 4.55
CA ASP A 272 25.86 7.86 3.46
C ASP A 272 24.63 8.47 2.79
N LEU A 273 24.69 9.78 2.51
CA LEU A 273 23.73 10.47 1.65
C LEU A 273 24.20 10.36 0.20
N VAL A 274 23.41 9.70 -0.63
CA VAL A 274 23.72 9.50 -2.05
C VAL A 274 22.64 10.06 -2.95
N THR A 275 23.05 10.57 -4.12
CA THR A 275 22.14 10.88 -5.23
C THR A 275 22.02 9.66 -6.11
N VAL A 276 20.78 9.30 -6.48
CA VAL A 276 20.47 8.14 -7.33
C VAL A 276 19.68 8.57 -8.56
N ASN A 277 20.16 8.24 -9.74
CA ASN A 277 19.53 8.55 -11.02
C ASN A 277 20.09 7.62 -12.12
N ALA A 278 19.69 7.83 -13.37
CA ALA A 278 20.13 7.02 -14.51
C ALA A 278 21.64 7.06 -14.83
N CYS A 279 22.44 7.87 -14.11
CA CYS A 279 23.87 8.05 -14.35
C CYS A 279 24.72 7.87 -13.08
N GLN A 280 24.09 7.75 -11.93
CA GLN A 280 24.77 7.65 -10.64
C GLN A 280 23.99 6.75 -9.70
N ASN A 281 24.68 5.78 -9.06
CA ASN A 281 24.07 4.78 -8.19
C ASN A 281 22.87 4.10 -8.87
N GLU A 282 23.08 3.68 -10.11
CA GLU A 282 22.04 3.18 -11.02
C GLU A 282 21.31 1.95 -10.48
N ASP A 283 21.98 1.13 -9.67
CA ASP A 283 21.39 -0.04 -9.03
C ASP A 283 20.34 0.32 -7.96
N ILE A 284 20.64 1.28 -7.07
CA ILE A 284 19.63 1.80 -6.13
C ILE A 284 18.55 2.55 -6.88
N TYR A 285 18.89 3.35 -7.91
CA TYR A 285 17.90 4.04 -8.73
C TYR A 285 16.92 3.08 -9.39
N TRP A 286 17.42 1.97 -9.91
CA TRP A 286 16.58 0.91 -10.45
C TRP A 286 15.70 0.30 -9.35
N ALA A 287 16.28 -0.02 -8.18
CA ALA A 287 15.61 -0.69 -7.08
C ALA A 287 14.48 0.14 -6.42
N ILE A 288 14.68 1.45 -6.21
CA ILE A 288 13.64 2.31 -5.61
C ILE A 288 12.44 2.54 -6.54
N ARG A 289 12.56 2.20 -7.81
CA ARG A 289 11.51 2.34 -8.83
C ARG A 289 10.68 1.06 -8.97
N GLY A 290 9.99 0.68 -7.88
CA GLY A 290 9.12 -0.49 -7.79
C GLY A 290 9.51 -1.52 -6.74
N GLY A 291 10.68 -1.40 -6.10
CA GLY A 291 11.16 -2.34 -5.08
C GLY A 291 10.64 -2.10 -3.66
N GLY A 292 9.79 -1.10 -3.47
CA GLY A 292 9.13 -0.80 -2.19
C GLY A 292 9.81 0.29 -1.37
N GLY A 293 9.00 1.13 -0.74
CA GLY A 293 9.45 2.24 0.10
C GLY A 293 10.19 1.76 1.36
N GLY A 294 11.23 2.50 1.77
CA GLY A 294 11.98 2.23 3.00
C GLY A 294 12.85 0.97 2.97
N THR A 295 13.01 0.32 1.82
CA THR A 295 13.71 -0.98 1.70
C THR A 295 15.23 -0.82 1.46
N PHE A 296 15.61 0.14 0.61
CA PHE A 296 17.00 0.32 0.16
C PHE A 296 17.68 1.56 0.76
N GLY A 297 16.93 2.39 1.46
CA GLY A 297 17.37 3.62 2.09
C GLY A 297 16.17 4.49 2.48
N VAL A 298 16.44 5.59 3.18
CA VAL A 298 15.46 6.61 3.53
C VAL A 298 15.58 7.76 2.53
N ILE A 299 14.54 7.95 1.74
CA ILE A 299 14.50 9.03 0.74
C ILE A 299 14.28 10.36 1.45
N ILE A 300 15.06 11.38 1.05
CA ILE A 300 14.98 12.75 1.55
C ILE A 300 14.13 13.61 0.64
N ASN A 301 14.38 13.50 -0.65
CA ASN A 301 13.64 14.14 -1.72
C ASN A 301 13.65 13.27 -2.97
N MET A 302 12.69 13.55 -3.85
CA MET A 302 12.52 12.83 -5.11
C MET A 302 12.10 13.83 -6.20
N THR A 303 12.70 13.71 -7.37
CA THR A 303 12.31 14.48 -8.55
C THR A 303 11.47 13.59 -9.47
N VAL A 304 10.27 14.05 -9.79
CA VAL A 304 9.32 13.34 -10.66
C VAL A 304 9.02 14.14 -11.91
N LYS A 305 8.64 13.43 -12.98
CA LYS A 305 8.22 14.05 -14.25
C LYS A 305 6.98 14.91 -14.06
N ALA A 306 6.93 16.03 -14.79
CA ALA A 306 5.75 16.87 -14.91
C ALA A 306 5.38 17.06 -16.38
N TYR A 307 4.10 17.34 -16.64
CA TYR A 307 3.53 17.41 -17.99
C TYR A 307 2.59 18.61 -18.12
N PRO A 308 2.30 19.09 -19.34
CA PRO A 308 1.21 20.04 -19.58
C PRO A 308 -0.11 19.48 -19.07
N VAL A 309 -1.00 20.36 -18.63
CA VAL A 309 -2.35 19.95 -18.18
C VAL A 309 -3.13 19.41 -19.38
N PRO A 310 -3.57 18.12 -19.35
CA PRO A 310 -4.33 17.55 -20.46
C PRO A 310 -5.80 17.93 -20.40
N ASP A 311 -6.45 18.00 -21.56
CA ASP A 311 -7.91 17.95 -21.67
C ASP A 311 -8.40 16.54 -21.29
N MET A 312 -9.62 16.43 -20.76
CA MET A 312 -10.15 15.14 -20.40
C MET A 312 -11.65 14.96 -20.62
N ILE A 313 -12.03 13.71 -20.80
CA ILE A 313 -13.41 13.24 -20.79
C ILE A 313 -13.56 12.17 -19.73
N LEU A 314 -14.54 12.35 -18.86
CA LEU A 314 -14.95 11.37 -17.86
C LEU A 314 -16.05 10.47 -18.45
N LEU A 315 -15.88 9.16 -18.28
CA LEU A 315 -16.92 8.18 -18.58
C LEU A 315 -17.41 7.58 -17.26
N GLY A 316 -18.67 7.84 -16.95
CA GLY A 316 -19.35 7.22 -15.80
C GLY A 316 -20.02 5.92 -16.24
N LEU A 317 -19.53 4.78 -15.80
CA LEU A 317 -20.16 3.45 -15.96
C LEU A 317 -20.98 3.13 -14.73
N ASN A 318 -22.25 2.77 -14.92
CA ASN A 318 -23.09 2.27 -13.84
C ASN A 318 -23.96 1.12 -14.37
N VAL A 319 -23.83 -0.07 -13.78
CA VAL A 319 -24.60 -1.27 -14.14
C VAL A 319 -24.99 -2.00 -12.89
N SER A 320 -26.24 -2.42 -12.80
CA SER A 320 -26.78 -3.19 -11.67
C SER A 320 -27.53 -4.42 -12.16
N ALA A 321 -27.48 -5.50 -11.40
CA ALA A 321 -28.31 -6.67 -11.67
C ALA A 321 -29.79 -6.33 -11.51
N ASN A 322 -30.62 -6.85 -12.42
CA ASN A 322 -32.06 -6.76 -12.31
C ASN A 322 -32.56 -7.64 -11.15
N ASN A 323 -33.75 -7.35 -10.65
CA ASN A 323 -34.35 -8.19 -9.61
C ASN A 323 -34.52 -9.64 -10.11
N GLY A 324 -34.08 -10.60 -9.31
CA GLY A 324 -34.12 -12.02 -9.66
C GLY A 324 -32.92 -12.52 -10.50
N THR A 325 -31.99 -11.67 -10.87
CA THR A 325 -30.75 -12.10 -11.54
C THR A 325 -29.93 -12.98 -10.61
N SER A 326 -29.52 -14.17 -11.10
CA SER A 326 -28.64 -15.06 -10.34
C SER A 326 -27.20 -14.52 -10.28
N THR A 327 -26.47 -14.86 -9.21
CA THR A 327 -25.03 -14.55 -9.07
C THR A 327 -24.26 -15.00 -10.32
N LYS A 328 -24.51 -16.20 -10.83
CA LYS A 328 -23.87 -16.74 -12.03
C LYS A 328 -24.13 -15.90 -13.28
N SER A 329 -25.37 -15.45 -13.49
CA SER A 329 -25.71 -14.61 -14.65
C SER A 329 -25.06 -13.24 -14.58
N TRP A 330 -24.98 -12.67 -13.37
CA TRP A 330 -24.25 -11.43 -13.13
C TRP A 330 -22.77 -11.55 -13.49
N TRP A 331 -22.08 -12.58 -12.99
CA TRP A 331 -20.64 -12.73 -13.21
C TRP A 331 -20.29 -13.10 -14.65
N ARG A 332 -21.15 -13.79 -15.36
CA ARG A 332 -21.02 -13.96 -16.82
C ARG A 332 -21.09 -12.64 -17.57
N PHE A 333 -22.04 -11.77 -17.19
CA PHE A 333 -22.10 -10.41 -17.77
C PHE A 333 -20.84 -9.62 -17.46
N VAL A 334 -20.36 -9.65 -16.22
CA VAL A 334 -19.13 -8.94 -15.81
C VAL A 334 -17.91 -9.48 -16.55
N ALA A 335 -17.75 -10.79 -16.69
CA ALA A 335 -16.66 -11.39 -17.48
C ALA A 335 -16.72 -10.94 -18.95
N LYS A 336 -17.91 -10.93 -19.54
CA LYS A 336 -18.12 -10.41 -20.91
C LYS A 336 -17.74 -8.94 -21.03
N LEU A 337 -18.10 -8.12 -20.04
CA LEU A 337 -17.67 -6.72 -19.99
C LEU A 337 -16.14 -6.60 -19.96
N HIS A 338 -15.46 -7.47 -19.21
CA HIS A 338 -13.99 -7.48 -19.14
C HIS A 338 -13.35 -7.76 -20.51
N THR A 339 -13.96 -8.58 -21.37
CA THR A 339 -13.42 -8.83 -22.73
C THR A 339 -13.37 -7.57 -23.61
N LEU A 340 -14.10 -6.53 -23.25
CA LEU A 340 -14.12 -5.24 -23.95
C LEU A 340 -13.07 -4.26 -23.44
N LEU A 341 -12.52 -4.47 -22.24
CA LEU A 341 -11.55 -3.56 -21.60
C LEU A 341 -10.24 -3.42 -22.38
N PRO A 342 -9.65 -4.49 -22.99
CA PRO A 342 -8.46 -4.35 -23.81
C PRO A 342 -8.62 -3.35 -24.96
N ALA A 343 -9.79 -3.33 -25.61
CA ALA A 343 -10.06 -2.41 -26.70
C ALA A 343 -10.21 -0.93 -26.24
N LEU A 344 -10.63 -0.71 -24.99
CA LEU A 344 -10.58 0.61 -24.37
C LEU A 344 -9.15 1.02 -24.03
N GLN A 345 -8.38 0.10 -23.45
CA GLN A 345 -6.98 0.31 -23.07
C GLN A 345 -6.10 0.65 -24.29
N ASP A 346 -6.32 -0.03 -25.44
CA ASP A 346 -5.65 0.26 -26.73
C ASP A 346 -5.99 1.67 -27.27
N ARG A 347 -7.05 2.28 -26.78
CA ARG A 347 -7.45 3.66 -27.09
C ARG A 347 -7.15 4.62 -25.94
N GLU A 348 -6.28 4.23 -25.00
CA GLU A 348 -5.88 5.03 -23.84
C GLU A 348 -7.08 5.45 -22.94
N ILE A 349 -8.20 4.69 -22.98
CA ILE A 349 -9.34 4.87 -22.07
C ILE A 349 -9.17 3.90 -20.91
N LYS A 350 -8.86 4.43 -19.75
CA LYS A 350 -8.47 3.69 -18.54
C LYS A 350 -9.13 4.31 -17.31
N GLY A 351 -9.24 3.57 -16.21
CA GLY A 351 -9.90 4.12 -15.02
C GLY A 351 -10.02 3.12 -13.88
N TYR A 352 -11.11 3.28 -13.14
CA TYR A 352 -11.41 2.49 -11.95
C TYR A 352 -12.86 2.03 -11.97
N TYR A 353 -13.13 0.89 -11.34
CA TYR A 353 -14.48 0.47 -11.03
C TYR A 353 -14.53 -0.24 -9.66
N THR A 354 -15.73 -0.26 -9.08
CA THR A 354 -16.04 -1.03 -7.87
C THR A 354 -17.28 -1.87 -8.11
N ILE A 355 -17.31 -3.08 -7.51
CA ILE A 355 -18.46 -3.98 -7.52
C ILE A 355 -18.83 -4.25 -6.07
N ARG A 356 -20.10 -4.02 -5.73
CA ARG A 356 -20.65 -4.23 -4.40
C ARG A 356 -21.95 -5.02 -4.48
N GLY A 357 -22.18 -5.82 -3.45
CA GLY A 357 -23.43 -6.57 -3.27
C GLY A 357 -24.16 -6.18 -2.00
N PRO A 358 -25.36 -6.76 -1.75
CA PRO A 358 -26.09 -6.56 -0.50
C PRO A 358 -25.26 -6.98 0.74
N PRO A 359 -25.42 -6.31 1.90
CA PRO A 359 -26.33 -5.21 2.18
C PRO A 359 -25.78 -3.84 1.81
N SER A 360 -24.53 -3.72 1.31
CA SER A 360 -23.91 -2.44 0.94
C SER A 360 -24.60 -1.77 -0.28
N SER A 361 -25.36 -2.53 -1.05
CA SER A 361 -26.23 -2.10 -2.14
C SER A 361 -27.51 -2.92 -2.13
N VAL A 362 -28.56 -2.46 -2.84
CA VAL A 362 -29.85 -3.18 -2.94
C VAL A 362 -29.69 -4.47 -3.76
N THR A 363 -28.95 -4.38 -4.86
CA THR A 363 -28.56 -5.50 -5.73
C THR A 363 -27.07 -5.46 -5.99
N VAL A 364 -26.49 -6.54 -6.48
CA VAL A 364 -25.10 -6.50 -6.94
C VAL A 364 -24.97 -5.53 -8.11
N GLY A 365 -23.97 -4.65 -8.07
CA GLY A 365 -23.77 -3.61 -9.08
C GLY A 365 -22.32 -3.20 -9.22
N MET A 366 -22.00 -2.65 -10.37
CA MET A 366 -20.70 -2.11 -10.76
C MET A 366 -20.83 -0.62 -11.06
N ALA A 367 -19.99 0.20 -10.41
CA ALA A 367 -19.83 1.61 -10.71
C ALA A 367 -18.37 1.89 -11.07
N GLY A 368 -18.15 2.66 -12.15
CA GLY A 368 -16.80 2.96 -12.64
C GLY A 368 -16.66 4.38 -13.15
N SER A 369 -15.43 4.89 -13.07
CA SER A 369 -14.98 6.16 -13.65
C SER A 369 -13.80 5.87 -14.57
N LEU A 370 -13.98 6.06 -15.88
CA LEU A 370 -12.92 5.90 -16.86
C LEU A 370 -12.53 7.29 -17.41
N PHE A 371 -11.29 7.44 -17.77
CA PHE A 371 -10.66 8.69 -18.20
C PHE A 371 -10.16 8.55 -19.64
N ALA A 372 -10.45 9.53 -20.47
CA ALA A 372 -9.90 9.69 -21.82
C ALA A 372 -9.20 11.05 -21.89
N TRP A 373 -7.89 11.03 -22.12
CA TRP A 373 -7.04 12.20 -22.12
C TRP A 373 -6.80 12.71 -23.54
N ASN A 374 -6.89 14.03 -23.76
CA ASN A 374 -6.64 14.69 -25.05
C ASN A 374 -7.46 14.10 -26.23
N MET A 375 -8.67 13.61 -25.97
CA MET A 375 -9.54 12.99 -26.97
C MET A 375 -10.78 13.83 -27.29
N SER A 376 -11.34 13.67 -28.50
CA SER A 376 -12.63 14.27 -28.85
C SER A 376 -13.79 13.45 -28.29
N ASN A 377 -14.91 14.14 -27.98
CA ASN A 377 -16.16 13.49 -27.53
C ASN A 377 -16.65 12.42 -28.52
N ASN A 378 -16.50 12.64 -29.82
CA ASN A 378 -16.92 11.69 -30.84
C ASN A 378 -16.07 10.41 -30.83
N THR A 379 -14.77 10.54 -30.64
CA THR A 379 -13.84 9.38 -30.49
C THR A 379 -14.25 8.54 -29.31
N VAL A 380 -14.47 9.17 -28.16
CA VAL A 380 -14.83 8.49 -26.92
C VAL A 380 -16.21 7.85 -27.02
N ALA A 381 -17.21 8.57 -27.59
CA ALA A 381 -18.57 8.03 -27.78
C ALA A 381 -18.57 6.75 -28.62
N LYS A 382 -17.74 6.70 -29.68
CA LYS A 382 -17.59 5.52 -30.54
C LYS A 382 -16.89 4.37 -29.79
N ALA A 383 -15.88 4.67 -28.94
CA ALA A 383 -15.13 3.67 -28.20
C ALA A 383 -15.99 2.90 -27.18
N VAL A 384 -17.01 3.57 -26.60
CA VAL A 384 -17.90 2.93 -25.60
C VAL A 384 -19.14 2.28 -26.20
N THR A 385 -19.36 2.38 -27.53
CA THR A 385 -20.49 1.73 -28.18
C THR A 385 -20.63 0.25 -27.88
N PRO A 386 -19.55 -0.58 -27.91
CA PRO A 386 -19.66 -2.00 -27.59
C PRO A 386 -20.16 -2.27 -26.15
N ILE A 387 -19.80 -1.41 -25.18
CA ILE A 387 -20.29 -1.55 -23.81
C ILE A 387 -21.78 -1.21 -23.73
N ARG A 388 -22.23 -0.15 -24.40
CA ARG A 388 -23.66 0.22 -24.48
C ARG A 388 -24.49 -0.89 -25.13
N GLU A 389 -23.99 -1.48 -26.21
CA GLU A 389 -24.62 -2.63 -26.86
C GLU A 389 -24.70 -3.85 -25.98
N LEU A 390 -23.60 -4.17 -25.23
CA LEU A 390 -23.60 -5.27 -24.28
C LEU A 390 -24.67 -5.07 -23.19
N ILE A 391 -24.76 -3.88 -22.58
CA ILE A 391 -25.78 -3.56 -21.58
C ILE A 391 -27.19 -3.72 -22.17
N SER A 392 -27.43 -3.16 -23.35
CA SER A 392 -28.74 -3.24 -24.04
C SER A 392 -29.15 -4.68 -24.37
N ASN A 393 -28.20 -5.48 -24.90
CA ASN A 393 -28.44 -6.88 -25.25
C ASN A 393 -28.60 -7.78 -24.01
N SER A 394 -28.16 -7.33 -22.85
CA SER A 394 -28.28 -8.03 -21.57
C SER A 394 -29.41 -7.48 -20.69
N SER A 395 -30.38 -6.76 -21.26
CA SER A 395 -31.45 -6.08 -20.52
C SER A 395 -32.37 -7.00 -19.68
N GLY A 396 -32.36 -8.31 -19.94
CA GLY A 396 -33.01 -9.32 -19.06
C GLY A 396 -32.22 -9.66 -17.79
N VAL A 397 -30.93 -9.31 -17.72
CA VAL A 397 -30.01 -9.62 -16.62
C VAL A 397 -29.60 -8.36 -15.86
N VAL A 398 -29.30 -7.29 -16.59
CA VAL A 398 -28.78 -6.03 -16.01
C VAL A 398 -29.52 -4.83 -16.55
N SER A 399 -29.44 -3.75 -15.77
CA SER A 399 -29.78 -2.38 -16.21
C SER A 399 -28.61 -1.47 -15.93
N GLY A 400 -28.39 -0.47 -16.82
CA GLY A 400 -27.26 0.45 -16.63
C GLY A 400 -27.04 1.39 -17.78
N SER A 401 -25.99 2.21 -17.66
CA SER A 401 -25.62 3.20 -18.67
C SER A 401 -24.15 3.53 -18.66
N VAL A 402 -23.66 4.08 -19.78
CA VAL A 402 -22.37 4.75 -19.88
C VAL A 402 -22.61 6.20 -20.27
N GLN A 403 -22.23 7.11 -19.38
CA GLN A 403 -22.28 8.55 -19.60
C GLN A 403 -20.92 9.07 -20.05
N VAL A 404 -20.90 10.07 -20.91
CA VAL A 404 -19.67 10.70 -21.41
C VAL A 404 -19.77 12.19 -21.10
N VAL A 405 -18.88 12.67 -20.23
CA VAL A 405 -18.92 14.02 -19.67
C VAL A 405 -17.56 14.69 -19.89
N PRO A 406 -17.47 15.75 -20.71
CA PRO A 406 -16.28 16.57 -20.81
C PRO A 406 -15.99 17.25 -19.47
N ILE A 407 -14.77 17.14 -19.00
CA ILE A 407 -14.27 17.83 -17.80
C ILE A 407 -13.21 18.84 -18.25
N PRO A 408 -13.29 20.12 -17.82
CA PRO A 408 -12.41 21.18 -18.34
C PRO A 408 -10.92 20.94 -18.15
N SER A 409 -10.53 20.19 -17.11
CA SER A 409 -9.13 19.87 -16.84
C SER A 409 -9.02 18.74 -15.79
N PHE A 410 -7.83 18.18 -15.64
CA PHE A 410 -7.51 17.25 -14.54
C PHE A 410 -7.89 17.81 -13.15
N TYR A 411 -7.69 19.09 -12.92
CA TYR A 411 -8.02 19.72 -11.63
C TYR A 411 -9.53 19.85 -11.39
N GLY A 412 -10.33 20.00 -12.47
CA GLY A 412 -11.79 19.88 -12.40
C GLY A 412 -12.23 18.50 -11.90
N LEU A 413 -11.57 17.43 -12.40
CA LEU A 413 -11.82 16.07 -11.92
C LEU A 413 -11.59 15.93 -10.42
N LEU A 414 -10.47 16.44 -9.89
CA LEU A 414 -10.14 16.36 -8.46
C LEU A 414 -11.14 17.11 -7.57
N THR A 415 -11.79 18.16 -8.11
CA THR A 415 -12.84 18.92 -7.43
C THR A 415 -14.16 18.15 -7.42
N ASP A 416 -14.50 17.50 -8.54
CA ASP A 416 -15.79 16.85 -8.76
C ASP A 416 -15.86 15.43 -8.20
N ILE A 417 -14.75 14.68 -8.24
CA ILE A 417 -14.66 13.33 -7.66
C ILE A 417 -14.09 13.43 -6.25
N LYS A 418 -14.97 13.54 -5.26
CA LYS A 418 -14.57 13.41 -3.85
C LYS A 418 -14.44 11.94 -3.50
N ILE A 419 -13.20 11.47 -3.32
CA ILE A 419 -12.94 10.17 -2.70
C ILE A 419 -13.21 10.35 -1.20
N PRO A 420 -14.06 9.51 -0.57
CA PRO A 420 -14.32 9.61 0.86
C PRO A 420 -13.01 9.53 1.65
N ASP A 421 -12.80 10.48 2.55
CA ASP A 421 -11.71 10.46 3.52
C ASP A 421 -12.08 9.48 4.65
N HIS A 422 -11.88 8.19 4.39
CA HIS A 422 -12.15 7.13 5.36
C HIS A 422 -10.89 6.29 5.58
N ALA A 423 -10.37 6.37 6.79
CA ALA A 423 -9.17 5.70 7.23
C ALA A 423 -9.50 4.50 8.13
N GLY A 424 -8.73 3.45 7.97
CA GLY A 424 -8.76 2.31 8.88
C GLY A 424 -9.87 1.31 8.62
N GLY A 425 -9.89 0.32 9.48
CA GLY A 425 -10.80 -0.82 9.47
C GLY A 425 -10.05 -2.14 9.52
N PHE A 426 -10.75 -3.16 9.98
CA PHE A 426 -10.23 -4.52 10.01
C PHE A 426 -10.64 -5.23 8.74
N GLY A 427 -9.67 -5.72 7.99
CA GLY A 427 -9.93 -6.41 6.73
C GLY A 427 -8.70 -7.09 6.15
N ILE A 428 -8.95 -7.89 5.11
CA ILE A 428 -7.91 -8.54 4.32
C ILE A 428 -8.33 -8.54 2.85
N SER A 429 -7.36 -8.40 1.97
CA SER A 429 -7.57 -8.40 0.53
C SER A 429 -6.96 -9.63 -0.12
N ALA A 430 -7.52 -10.03 -1.26
CA ALA A 430 -6.90 -10.90 -2.25
C ALA A 430 -6.85 -10.15 -3.58
N ALA A 431 -5.66 -10.00 -4.16
CA ALA A 431 -5.46 -9.15 -5.31
C ALA A 431 -4.59 -9.83 -6.38
N ARG A 432 -4.88 -9.54 -7.65
CA ARG A 432 -4.10 -10.06 -8.78
C ARG A 432 -4.17 -9.15 -10.00
N LEU A 433 -3.07 -9.03 -10.70
CA LEU A 433 -3.00 -8.47 -12.04
C LEU A 433 -3.60 -9.50 -13.02
N ILE A 434 -4.63 -9.11 -13.75
CA ILE A 434 -5.29 -9.95 -14.75
C ILE A 434 -4.77 -9.58 -16.13
N SER A 435 -4.11 -10.53 -16.78
CA SER A 435 -3.49 -10.30 -18.07
C SER A 435 -4.50 -10.17 -19.21
N ARG A 436 -4.08 -9.51 -20.28
CA ARG A 436 -4.85 -9.41 -21.52
C ARG A 436 -5.25 -10.78 -22.04
N LYS A 437 -4.33 -11.76 -22.02
CA LYS A 437 -4.57 -13.12 -22.47
C LYS A 437 -5.76 -13.77 -21.74
N VAL A 438 -5.79 -13.71 -20.41
CA VAL A 438 -6.89 -14.29 -19.63
C VAL A 438 -8.22 -13.66 -19.99
N VAL A 439 -8.27 -12.33 -20.12
CA VAL A 439 -9.49 -11.60 -20.43
C VAL A 439 -10.03 -11.92 -21.83
N THR A 440 -9.14 -12.17 -22.81
CA THR A 440 -9.56 -12.38 -24.21
C THR A 440 -9.76 -13.83 -24.58
N GLU A 441 -9.08 -14.78 -23.92
CA GLU A 441 -9.06 -16.20 -24.31
C GLU A 441 -9.82 -17.12 -23.35
N ASN A 442 -10.14 -16.66 -22.11
CA ASN A 442 -10.67 -17.52 -21.06
C ASN A 442 -11.89 -16.90 -20.35
N GLU A 443 -12.88 -16.38 -21.12
CA GLU A 443 -14.07 -15.69 -20.59
C GLU A 443 -14.85 -16.55 -19.59
N ASP A 444 -15.10 -17.83 -19.90
CA ASP A 444 -15.86 -18.71 -19.01
C ASP A 444 -15.12 -18.97 -17.68
N LEU A 445 -13.82 -19.25 -17.73
CA LEU A 445 -13.00 -19.42 -16.52
C LEU A 445 -12.92 -18.12 -15.71
N LEU A 446 -12.80 -16.96 -16.39
CA LEU A 446 -12.85 -15.67 -15.72
C LEU A 446 -14.19 -15.48 -15.00
N ALA A 447 -15.31 -15.84 -15.63
CA ALA A 447 -16.65 -15.74 -15.01
C ALA A 447 -16.75 -16.61 -13.75
N GLU A 448 -16.25 -17.86 -13.80
CA GLU A 448 -16.26 -18.79 -12.67
C GLU A 448 -15.40 -18.26 -11.49
N VAL A 449 -14.19 -17.76 -11.78
CA VAL A 449 -13.33 -17.22 -10.74
C VAL A 449 -13.91 -15.92 -10.16
N LEU A 450 -14.47 -15.03 -10.98
CA LEU A 450 -15.12 -13.81 -10.51
C LEU A 450 -16.34 -14.13 -9.61
N GLU A 451 -17.12 -15.16 -9.95
CA GLU A 451 -18.23 -15.65 -9.10
C GLU A 451 -17.74 -16.14 -7.74
N GLN A 452 -16.59 -16.86 -7.73
CA GLN A 452 -16.00 -17.39 -6.50
C GLN A 452 -15.45 -16.30 -5.58
N VAL A 453 -14.80 -15.28 -6.15
CA VAL A 453 -14.07 -14.28 -5.35
C VAL A 453 -14.88 -13.02 -5.06
N GLY A 454 -15.86 -12.69 -5.89
CA GLY A 454 -16.62 -11.45 -5.82
C GLY A 454 -17.85 -11.50 -4.90
N PRO A 455 -18.58 -10.37 -4.81
CA PRO A 455 -19.81 -10.30 -4.02
C PRO A 455 -20.93 -11.15 -4.62
N GLN A 456 -21.71 -11.73 -3.72
CA GLN A 456 -22.90 -12.51 -4.08
C GLN A 456 -24.10 -11.59 -4.33
N ALA A 457 -25.06 -12.03 -5.16
CA ALA A 457 -26.28 -11.29 -5.44
C ALA A 457 -27.20 -11.13 -4.21
N LEU A 458 -27.09 -12.07 -3.26
CA LEU A 458 -27.78 -12.04 -1.98
C LEU A 458 -26.76 -11.83 -0.85
N ALA A 459 -27.20 -11.22 0.25
CA ALA A 459 -26.39 -11.14 1.46
C ALA A 459 -26.07 -12.55 1.98
N PRO A 460 -24.85 -12.80 2.48
CA PRO A 460 -24.50 -14.08 3.09
C PRO A 460 -25.43 -14.41 4.26
N THR A 461 -25.89 -15.66 4.33
CA THR A 461 -26.86 -16.11 5.34
C THR A 461 -26.24 -16.33 6.72
N ASP A 462 -24.92 -16.44 6.79
CA ASP A 462 -24.14 -16.61 8.02
C ASP A 462 -23.83 -15.28 8.73
N GLY A 463 -24.36 -14.16 8.20
CA GLY A 463 -24.15 -12.82 8.76
C GLY A 463 -22.78 -12.21 8.43
N SER A 464 -21.92 -12.91 7.68
CA SER A 464 -20.66 -12.34 7.21
C SER A 464 -20.92 -11.20 6.20
N PRO A 465 -20.08 -10.14 6.17
CA PRO A 465 -20.20 -9.13 5.14
C PRO A 465 -19.94 -9.71 3.74
N ASN A 466 -20.73 -9.27 2.76
CA ASN A 466 -20.41 -9.58 1.37
C ASN A 466 -19.07 -8.91 1.02
N PRO A 467 -18.13 -9.59 0.32
CA PRO A 467 -16.90 -8.95 -0.09
C PRO A 467 -17.19 -7.78 -1.03
N SER A 468 -16.30 -6.79 -1.07
CA SER A 468 -16.27 -5.78 -2.12
C SER A 468 -15.19 -6.13 -3.13
N MET A 469 -15.38 -5.71 -4.38
CA MET A 469 -14.38 -5.89 -5.42
C MET A 469 -14.07 -4.55 -6.08
N SER A 470 -12.81 -4.32 -6.45
CA SER A 470 -12.39 -3.16 -7.23
C SER A 470 -11.45 -3.57 -8.35
N GLY A 471 -11.47 -2.81 -9.44
CA GLY A 471 -10.56 -2.98 -10.56
C GLY A 471 -9.88 -1.67 -10.92
N THR A 472 -8.56 -1.71 -10.96
CA THR A 472 -7.68 -0.62 -11.39
C THR A 472 -7.23 -0.88 -12.82
N MET A 473 -7.67 -0.06 -13.76
CA MET A 473 -7.31 -0.14 -15.18
C MET A 473 -6.31 0.95 -15.61
N THR A 474 -5.90 1.84 -14.71
CA THR A 474 -4.96 2.94 -14.99
C THR A 474 -3.51 2.43 -15.09
N ILE A 475 -3.31 1.39 -15.89
CA ILE A 475 -2.05 0.67 -16.06
C ILE A 475 -1.33 1.20 -17.30
N SER A 476 -0.06 1.57 -17.15
CA SER A 476 0.81 1.88 -18.28
C SER A 476 1.45 0.62 -18.84
N GLN A 477 1.27 0.39 -20.13
CA GLN A 477 1.85 -0.74 -20.87
C GLN A 477 3.22 -0.40 -21.46
N VAL A 478 3.70 0.84 -21.31
CA VAL A 478 5.01 1.25 -21.81
C VAL A 478 6.11 0.56 -21.01
N PRO A 479 7.01 -0.20 -21.66
CA PRO A 479 8.14 -0.83 -20.99
C PRO A 479 9.11 0.20 -20.45
N VAL A 480 9.49 0.06 -19.18
CA VAL A 480 10.49 0.91 -18.50
C VAL A 480 11.43 -0.02 -17.73
N ASP A 481 12.74 0.20 -17.85
CA ASP A 481 13.74 -0.53 -17.06
C ASP A 481 13.73 -0.01 -15.61
N ASN A 482 13.03 -0.73 -14.76
CA ASN A 482 12.91 -0.49 -13.33
C ASN A 482 12.53 -1.79 -12.59
N ALA A 483 12.45 -1.72 -11.26
CA ALA A 483 12.15 -2.87 -10.42
C ALA A 483 10.66 -3.22 -10.33
N LEU A 484 9.77 -2.41 -10.91
CA LEU A 484 8.34 -2.74 -10.96
C LEU A 484 8.12 -4.10 -11.59
N ASN A 485 7.23 -4.92 -11.00
CA ASN A 485 6.90 -6.23 -11.56
C ASN A 485 6.47 -6.08 -13.04
N PRO A 486 7.17 -6.71 -13.99
CA PRO A 486 6.89 -6.54 -15.42
C PRO A 486 5.48 -7.00 -15.82
N ALA A 487 4.82 -7.83 -15.01
CA ALA A 487 3.44 -8.25 -15.24
C ALA A 487 2.45 -7.08 -15.36
N TRP A 488 2.77 -5.90 -14.80
CA TRP A 488 1.97 -4.70 -15.00
C TRP A 488 1.80 -4.35 -16.48
N ARG A 489 2.84 -4.58 -17.31
CA ARG A 489 2.86 -4.13 -18.71
C ARG A 489 1.92 -4.92 -19.64
N ASP A 490 1.57 -6.13 -19.24
CA ASP A 490 0.65 -7.02 -19.99
C ASP A 490 -0.73 -7.16 -19.32
N SER A 491 -0.98 -6.40 -18.27
CA SER A 491 -2.22 -6.51 -17.53
C SER A 491 -3.27 -5.51 -18.00
N VAL A 492 -4.54 -5.93 -17.94
CA VAL A 492 -5.71 -5.11 -18.25
C VAL A 492 -6.24 -4.46 -17.00
N VAL A 493 -6.24 -5.19 -15.89
CA VAL A 493 -6.79 -4.73 -14.61
C VAL A 493 -6.02 -5.33 -13.45
N HIS A 494 -5.75 -4.54 -12.43
CA HIS A 494 -5.41 -5.01 -11.10
C HIS A 494 -6.71 -5.18 -10.32
N LEU A 495 -7.10 -6.43 -10.09
CA LEU A 495 -8.34 -6.82 -9.45
C LEU A 495 -8.10 -7.08 -7.98
N ILE A 496 -8.94 -6.49 -7.12
CA ILE A 496 -8.86 -6.65 -5.67
C ILE A 496 -10.24 -7.08 -5.16
N THR A 497 -10.29 -8.13 -4.37
CA THR A 497 -11.45 -8.49 -3.55
C THR A 497 -11.08 -8.31 -2.08
N SER A 498 -11.95 -7.69 -1.30
CA SER A 498 -11.69 -7.34 0.10
C SER A 498 -12.81 -7.82 1.01
N GLN A 499 -12.42 -8.37 2.14
CA GLN A 499 -13.32 -8.80 3.21
C GLN A 499 -13.00 -8.00 4.47
N SER A 500 -14.01 -7.37 5.06
CA SER A 500 -13.88 -6.63 6.31
C SER A 500 -14.61 -7.33 7.47
N TRP A 501 -14.25 -6.96 8.69
CA TRP A 501 -14.92 -7.38 9.93
C TRP A 501 -14.86 -6.26 10.97
N THR A 502 -15.52 -6.44 12.10
CA THR A 502 -15.48 -5.51 13.24
C THR A 502 -14.46 -5.99 14.28
N ASP A 503 -13.99 -5.08 15.14
CA ASP A 503 -13.06 -5.39 16.24
C ASP A 503 -13.60 -6.43 17.23
N SER A 504 -14.93 -6.48 17.39
CA SER A 504 -15.63 -7.49 18.21
C SER A 504 -15.72 -8.87 17.58
N THR A 505 -15.26 -9.04 16.32
CA THR A 505 -15.34 -10.33 15.64
C THR A 505 -14.43 -11.35 16.33
N PRO A 506 -14.94 -12.54 16.72
CA PRO A 506 -14.13 -13.56 17.39
C PRO A 506 -12.90 -13.95 16.56
N ASN A 507 -11.75 -14.12 17.22
CA ASN A 507 -10.49 -14.48 16.56
C ASN A 507 -10.59 -15.74 15.69
N THR A 508 -11.41 -16.71 16.06
CA THR A 508 -11.67 -17.92 15.26
C THR A 508 -12.35 -17.59 13.94
N THR A 509 -13.29 -16.64 13.95
CA THR A 509 -13.97 -16.15 12.74
C THR A 509 -12.99 -15.35 11.89
N VAL A 510 -12.20 -14.45 12.48
CA VAL A 510 -11.15 -13.69 11.79
C VAL A 510 -10.17 -14.64 11.10
N SER A 511 -9.66 -15.65 11.82
CA SER A 511 -8.75 -16.65 11.25
C SER A 511 -9.38 -17.39 10.08
N THR A 512 -10.67 -17.71 10.16
CA THR A 512 -11.42 -18.36 9.06
C THR A 512 -11.51 -17.44 7.85
N LEU A 513 -11.86 -16.16 8.04
CA LEU A 513 -11.92 -15.15 6.95
C LEU A 513 -10.55 -14.94 6.29
N VAL A 514 -9.49 -14.80 7.09
CA VAL A 514 -8.12 -14.67 6.61
C VAL A 514 -7.71 -15.88 5.77
N ASN A 515 -8.00 -17.09 6.25
CA ASN A 515 -7.69 -18.34 5.53
C ASN A 515 -8.50 -18.45 4.23
N GLN A 516 -9.78 -18.12 4.24
CA GLN A 516 -10.63 -18.12 3.04
C GLN A 516 -10.13 -17.12 2.00
N MET A 517 -9.77 -15.90 2.42
CA MET A 517 -9.24 -14.89 1.51
C MET A 517 -7.87 -15.29 0.95
N THR A 518 -6.98 -15.82 1.79
CA THR A 518 -5.59 -16.12 1.41
C THR A 518 -5.47 -17.43 0.62
N TYR A 519 -6.15 -18.50 1.06
CA TYR A 519 -5.94 -19.84 0.51
C TYR A 519 -7.04 -20.29 -0.45
N ASN A 520 -8.20 -19.62 -0.48
CA ASN A 520 -9.25 -19.95 -1.42
C ASN A 520 -9.37 -18.87 -2.50
N LYS A 521 -9.71 -17.62 -2.14
CA LYS A 521 -9.96 -16.55 -3.13
C LYS A 521 -8.69 -16.10 -3.83
N LEU A 522 -7.60 -15.85 -3.08
CA LEU A 522 -6.32 -15.49 -3.69
C LEU A 522 -5.76 -16.63 -4.55
N ASN A 523 -5.88 -17.89 -4.13
CA ASN A 523 -5.44 -19.02 -4.95
C ASN A 523 -6.24 -19.13 -6.25
N ALA A 524 -7.56 -18.94 -6.22
CA ALA A 524 -8.35 -18.92 -7.45
C ALA A 524 -7.88 -17.84 -8.44
N LEU A 525 -7.56 -16.64 -7.95
CA LEU A 525 -6.96 -15.58 -8.77
C LEU A 525 -5.56 -15.93 -9.30
N ARG A 526 -4.74 -16.61 -8.48
CA ARG A 526 -3.39 -17.06 -8.86
C ARG A 526 -3.43 -18.17 -9.92
N GLU A 527 -4.33 -19.12 -9.79
CA GLU A 527 -4.54 -20.21 -10.76
C GLU A 527 -5.09 -19.68 -12.08
N LEU A 528 -5.97 -18.67 -12.04
CA LEU A 528 -6.44 -17.98 -13.25
C LEU A 528 -5.28 -17.31 -14.00
N ASN A 529 -4.29 -16.73 -13.29
CA ASN A 529 -3.22 -15.93 -13.87
C ASN A 529 -1.87 -16.14 -13.15
N PRO A 530 -1.24 -17.33 -13.24
CA PRO A 530 -0.06 -17.70 -12.45
C PRO A 530 1.18 -16.87 -12.76
N GLU A 531 1.36 -16.44 -14.01
CA GLU A 531 2.52 -15.69 -14.48
C GLU A 531 2.54 -14.22 -14.06
N THR A 532 1.44 -13.72 -13.45
CA THR A 532 1.34 -12.33 -13.03
C THR A 532 1.64 -12.15 -11.54
N GLY A 533 1.37 -10.96 -11.03
CA GLY A 533 1.60 -10.58 -9.65
C GLY A 533 0.50 -9.69 -9.11
N THR A 534 0.85 -8.87 -8.15
CA THR A 534 -0.07 -7.89 -7.53
C THR A 534 0.69 -6.62 -7.13
N TYR A 535 -0.06 -5.55 -6.82
CA TYR A 535 0.50 -4.32 -6.27
C TYR A 535 0.84 -4.49 -4.79
N LEU A 536 2.11 -4.35 -4.45
CA LEU A 536 2.62 -4.63 -3.10
C LEU A 536 1.97 -3.80 -1.98
N ASN A 537 1.48 -2.58 -2.28
CA ASN A 537 0.85 -1.72 -1.28
C ASN A 537 -0.63 -2.08 -1.02
N GLU A 538 -1.26 -2.90 -1.87
CA GLU A 538 -2.69 -3.29 -1.80
C GLU A 538 -2.89 -4.81 -1.72
N ALA A 539 -1.79 -5.53 -1.59
CA ALA A 539 -1.76 -6.99 -1.57
C ALA A 539 -2.24 -7.57 -0.24
N ASN A 540 -2.37 -8.88 -0.20
CA ASN A 540 -2.64 -9.63 1.02
C ASN A 540 -1.46 -9.49 2.01
N ALA A 541 -1.75 -9.09 3.25
CA ALA A 541 -0.73 -8.89 4.28
C ALA A 541 0.04 -10.19 4.66
N VAL A 542 -0.52 -11.36 4.31
CA VAL A 542 0.09 -12.68 4.51
C VAL A 542 0.22 -13.45 3.19
N GLU A 543 0.46 -12.74 2.08
CA GLU A 543 0.55 -13.30 0.72
C GLU A 543 1.59 -14.43 0.64
N PRO A 544 1.21 -15.68 0.32
CA PRO A 544 2.16 -16.76 0.09
C PRO A 544 2.98 -16.51 -1.18
N GLY A 545 4.30 -16.71 -1.12
CA GLY A 545 5.19 -16.48 -2.26
C GLY A 545 5.19 -15.02 -2.75
N TRP A 546 5.08 -14.08 -1.80
CA TRP A 546 5.02 -12.64 -2.04
C TRP A 546 6.19 -12.12 -2.89
N GLN A 547 7.36 -12.77 -2.84
CA GLN A 547 8.52 -12.39 -3.65
C GLN A 547 8.19 -12.36 -5.14
N TRP A 548 7.55 -13.43 -5.63
CA TRP A 548 7.09 -13.51 -7.02
C TRP A 548 5.88 -12.59 -7.25
N SER A 549 4.90 -12.61 -6.34
CA SER A 549 3.67 -11.81 -6.50
C SER A 549 3.96 -10.32 -6.62
N PHE A 550 4.91 -9.78 -5.83
CA PHE A 550 5.20 -8.35 -5.83
C PHE A 550 6.22 -7.93 -6.89
N PHE A 551 7.23 -8.75 -7.12
CA PHE A 551 8.41 -8.35 -7.90
C PHE A 551 8.64 -9.21 -9.15
N GLY A 552 7.98 -10.37 -9.28
CA GLY A 552 8.18 -11.28 -10.39
C GLY A 552 9.65 -11.67 -10.57
N PRO A 553 10.16 -11.70 -11.81
CA PRO A 553 11.56 -12.06 -12.09
C PRO A 553 12.59 -11.05 -11.54
N ASN A 554 12.16 -9.86 -11.11
CA ASN A 554 13.04 -8.83 -10.59
C ASN A 554 13.54 -9.11 -9.17
N TYR A 555 12.91 -10.05 -8.42
CA TYR A 555 13.24 -10.30 -7.02
C TYR A 555 14.72 -10.64 -6.80
N GLY A 556 15.30 -11.50 -7.62
CA GLY A 556 16.71 -11.89 -7.49
C GLY A 556 17.68 -10.70 -7.56
N ARG A 557 17.47 -9.78 -8.50
CA ARG A 557 18.27 -8.56 -8.63
C ARG A 557 18.03 -7.61 -7.44
N LEU A 558 16.78 -7.43 -7.02
CA LEU A 558 16.44 -6.64 -5.84
C LEU A 558 17.13 -7.20 -4.58
N ARG A 559 17.14 -8.51 -4.42
CA ARG A 559 17.76 -9.19 -3.29
C ARG A 559 19.29 -8.95 -3.26
N SER A 560 19.96 -9.05 -4.41
CA SER A 560 21.39 -8.77 -4.51
C SER A 560 21.73 -7.30 -4.20
N ILE A 561 20.89 -6.35 -4.62
CA ILE A 561 21.06 -4.94 -4.26
C ILE A 561 20.83 -4.73 -2.75
N LYS A 562 19.83 -5.37 -2.17
CA LYS A 562 19.59 -5.34 -0.73
C LYS A 562 20.79 -5.85 0.07
N GLU A 563 21.36 -6.99 -0.32
CA GLU A 563 22.58 -7.54 0.31
C GLU A 563 23.79 -6.60 0.23
N LYS A 564 23.93 -5.92 -0.92
CA LYS A 564 25.04 -4.97 -1.12
C LYS A 564 24.96 -3.77 -0.18
N TYR A 565 23.76 -3.22 0.04
CA TYR A 565 23.59 -1.95 0.76
C TYR A 565 23.09 -2.11 2.20
N ASP A 566 22.43 -3.23 2.52
CA ASP A 566 21.88 -3.52 3.84
C ASP A 566 22.06 -4.98 4.25
N PRO A 567 23.31 -5.47 4.32
CA PRO A 567 23.59 -6.88 4.64
C PRO A 567 23.13 -7.28 6.06
N GLU A 568 22.99 -6.31 6.95
CA GLU A 568 22.54 -6.53 8.33
C GLU A 568 21.01 -6.53 8.46
N GLY A 569 20.27 -6.13 7.42
CA GLY A 569 18.81 -6.02 7.45
C GLY A 569 18.32 -4.94 8.43
N LEU A 570 19.03 -3.80 8.49
CA LEU A 570 18.64 -2.66 9.33
C LEU A 570 17.29 -2.10 8.92
N LEU A 571 17.05 -1.97 7.61
CA LEU A 571 15.79 -1.52 7.01
C LEU A 571 14.91 -2.74 6.71
N TRP A 572 14.36 -3.34 7.73
CA TRP A 572 13.42 -4.46 7.63
C TRP A 572 11.96 -3.97 7.73
N CYS A 573 11.10 -4.53 6.90
CA CYS A 573 9.65 -4.40 7.05
C CYS A 573 8.94 -5.67 6.53
N PRO A 574 7.68 -5.96 6.95
CA PRO A 574 6.96 -7.14 6.49
C PRO A 574 6.85 -7.20 4.97
N GLN A 575 7.20 -8.35 4.37
CA GLN A 575 7.16 -8.59 2.92
C GLN A 575 7.98 -7.58 2.09
N CYS A 576 8.98 -6.94 2.68
CA CYS A 576 9.99 -6.16 1.96
C CYS A 576 11.10 -7.07 1.46
N VAL A 577 11.84 -6.64 0.43
CA VAL A 577 12.96 -7.43 -0.11
C VAL A 577 13.95 -7.79 0.98
N GLY A 578 14.22 -9.10 1.15
CA GLY A 578 15.10 -9.64 2.19
C GLY A 578 14.43 -9.85 3.56
N SER A 579 13.12 -9.61 3.67
CA SER A 579 12.42 -9.78 4.95
C SER A 579 12.32 -11.22 5.42
N GLU A 580 12.45 -12.19 4.51
CA GLU A 580 12.46 -13.62 4.80
C GLU A 580 13.64 -14.08 5.68
N GLU A 581 14.65 -13.24 5.86
CA GLU A 581 15.76 -13.51 6.78
C GLU A 581 15.40 -13.27 8.25
N TRP A 582 14.23 -12.75 8.51
CA TRP A 582 13.76 -12.43 9.85
C TRP A 582 12.38 -13.03 10.09
N VAL A 583 12.09 -13.33 11.34
CA VAL A 583 10.79 -13.82 11.80
C VAL A 583 10.30 -12.88 12.90
N GLU A 584 9.08 -12.37 12.72
CA GLU A 584 8.38 -11.63 13.77
C GLU A 584 7.51 -12.62 14.57
N SER A 585 7.74 -12.72 15.87
CA SER A 585 6.98 -13.55 16.79
C SER A 585 5.64 -12.90 17.16
N GLU A 586 4.74 -13.63 17.81
CA GLU A 586 3.42 -13.11 18.22
C GLU A 586 3.52 -11.91 19.18
N ASP A 587 4.55 -11.89 20.04
CA ASP A 587 4.86 -10.76 20.94
C ASP A 587 5.48 -9.56 20.23
N GLY A 588 5.73 -9.66 18.92
CA GLY A 588 6.34 -8.63 18.09
C GLY A 588 7.87 -8.61 18.10
N SER A 589 8.53 -9.54 18.79
CA SER A 589 9.98 -9.69 18.75
C SER A 589 10.44 -10.06 17.34
N LEU A 590 11.46 -9.36 16.82
CA LEU A 590 11.99 -9.57 15.48
C LEU A 590 13.35 -10.28 15.56
N CYS A 591 13.40 -11.53 15.16
CA CYS A 591 14.59 -12.38 15.26
C CYS A 591 15.09 -12.87 13.89
N ARG A 592 16.40 -13.13 13.77
CA ARG A 592 16.93 -13.76 12.54
C ARG A 592 16.31 -15.15 12.35
N ALA A 593 15.85 -15.41 11.13
CA ALA A 593 15.41 -16.73 10.74
C ALA A 593 16.58 -17.74 10.85
N LEU A 594 16.32 -18.89 11.45
CA LEU A 594 17.29 -19.99 11.42
C LEU A 594 17.43 -20.42 9.96
N LYS A 595 18.64 -20.32 9.39
CA LYS A 595 18.86 -20.86 8.03
C LYS A 595 18.55 -22.36 8.09
N PRO A 596 17.70 -22.90 7.22
CA PRO A 596 17.59 -24.33 7.08
C PRO A 596 18.98 -24.84 6.64
N PHE A 597 19.53 -25.81 7.37
CA PHE A 597 20.78 -26.50 7.05
C PHE A 597 20.67 -27.26 5.75
#